data_3fcbd1025e1134f2db8594c98f2e6dcc
#
_entry.id   3fcbd1025e1134f2db8594c98f2e6dcc
#
_cell.length_a   1.000
_cell.length_b   1.000
_cell.length_c   1.000
_cell.angle_alpha   90.00
_cell.angle_beta   90.00
_cell.angle_gamma   90.00
#
_symmetry.space_group_name_H-M   'P 1'
#
loop_
_entity.id
_entity.type
_entity.pdbx_description
1 polymer ?
#
loop_
_entity_poly.entity_id
_entity_poly.type
_entity_poly.pdbx_seq_one_letter_code
_entity_poly.pdbx_strand_id
1 'polypeptide(L)'
;MRVPRIALISEHASPFAVLGGVDSGGQNVYVGQLAKHLARLGYPVDIFTRRDSPLLPERAEWLPGVQLIHVSAGPATTIRKEDLLPHMEVFTAVVLDHCRQTPYDLIHANFW
;
A
#
# COMPACT_ATOMS: atom_id res chain seq x y z
N MET A 1 12.28 -24.25 -2.04
CA MET A 1 12.80 -22.86 -2.16
C MET A 1 11.68 -21.87 -1.93
N ARG A 2 11.90 -20.90 -1.06
CA ARG A 2 10.89 -19.90 -0.77
C ARG A 2 10.83 -18.87 -1.89
N VAL A 3 9.59 -18.55 -2.32
CA VAL A 3 9.39 -17.49 -3.31
C VAL A 3 9.58 -16.14 -2.61
N PRO A 4 10.34 -15.20 -3.21
CA PRO A 4 10.50 -13.88 -2.63
C PRO A 4 9.17 -13.15 -2.44
N ARG A 5 8.99 -12.52 -1.29
CA ARG A 5 7.80 -11.74 -0.97
C ARG A 5 8.15 -10.27 -1.05
N ILE A 6 7.28 -9.50 -1.69
CA ILE A 6 7.55 -8.08 -2.00
C ILE A 6 6.52 -7.20 -1.31
N ALA A 7 7.01 -6.13 -0.68
CA ALA A 7 6.17 -5.09 -0.12
C ALA A 7 6.31 -3.82 -0.96
N LEU A 8 5.17 -3.28 -1.39
CA LEU A 8 5.11 -1.99 -2.07
C LEU A 8 4.48 -1.00 -1.10
N ILE A 9 5.10 0.16 -0.93
CA ILE A 9 4.59 1.19 -0.04
C ILE A 9 4.11 2.36 -0.87
N SER A 10 2.83 2.70 -0.72
CA SER A 10 2.19 3.79 -1.46
C SER A 10 1.20 4.45 -0.52
N GLU A 11 1.70 5.32 0.37
CA GLU A 11 0.94 5.85 1.50
C GLU A 11 -0.30 6.66 1.09
N HIS A 12 -0.29 7.31 -0.06
CA HIS A 12 -1.41 8.18 -0.46
C HIS A 12 -2.10 7.76 -1.76
N ALA A 13 -1.69 6.64 -2.36
CA ALA A 13 -2.21 6.26 -3.67
C ALA A 13 -2.57 4.79 -3.70
N SER A 14 -3.82 4.49 -3.36
CA SER A 14 -4.35 3.13 -3.39
C SER A 14 -4.79 2.76 -4.80
N PRO A 15 -4.53 1.52 -5.25
CA PRO A 15 -5.11 1.04 -6.50
C PRO A 15 -6.64 1.06 -6.54
N PHE A 16 -7.29 1.12 -5.37
CA PHE A 16 -8.74 1.25 -5.28
C PHE A 16 -9.21 2.68 -5.52
N ALA A 17 -8.32 3.67 -5.52
CA ALA A 17 -8.71 5.06 -5.70
C ALA A 17 -9.27 5.27 -7.10
N VAL A 18 -10.32 6.08 -7.18
CA VAL A 18 -10.94 6.43 -8.47
C VAL A 18 -10.05 7.44 -9.16
N LEU A 19 -9.76 7.21 -10.45
CA LEU A 19 -9.00 8.16 -11.24
C LEU A 19 -9.74 9.49 -11.30
N GLY A 20 -9.01 10.59 -11.12
CA GLY A 20 -9.58 11.92 -11.06
C GLY A 20 -9.94 12.39 -9.68
N GLY A 21 -9.85 11.53 -8.66
CA GLY A 21 -10.01 11.94 -7.28
C GLY A 21 -8.78 12.65 -6.74
N VAL A 22 -8.87 13.14 -5.51
CA VAL A 22 -7.74 13.79 -4.86
C VAL A 22 -6.60 12.80 -4.70
N ASP A 23 -5.40 13.20 -5.13
CA ASP A 23 -4.18 12.40 -5.02
C ASP A 23 -4.26 11.02 -5.71
N SER A 24 -5.17 10.86 -6.66
CA SER A 24 -5.18 9.70 -7.53
C SER A 24 -4.50 10.04 -8.85
N GLY A 25 -4.23 9.03 -9.68
CA GLY A 25 -3.64 9.22 -10.99
C GLY A 25 -2.39 8.40 -11.19
N GLY A 26 -1.28 9.03 -11.57
CA GLY A 26 -0.07 8.33 -12.01
C GLY A 26 0.47 7.31 -11.02
N GLN A 27 0.57 7.65 -9.76
CA GLN A 27 1.11 6.72 -8.76
C GLN A 27 0.19 5.53 -8.54
N ASN A 28 -1.13 5.75 -8.51
CA ASN A 28 -2.10 4.65 -8.41
C ASN A 28 -1.92 3.66 -9.55
N VAL A 29 -1.83 4.18 -10.77
CA VAL A 29 -1.68 3.36 -11.97
C VAL A 29 -0.34 2.62 -11.93
N TYR A 30 0.73 3.32 -11.59
CA TYR A 30 2.06 2.73 -11.55
C TYR A 30 2.14 1.58 -10.53
N VAL A 31 1.69 1.83 -9.30
CA VAL A 31 1.72 0.81 -8.24
C VAL A 31 0.86 -0.38 -8.62
N GLY A 32 -0.34 -0.12 -9.15
CA GLY A 32 -1.24 -1.17 -9.58
C GLY A 32 -0.64 -2.04 -10.68
N GLN A 33 -0.04 -1.43 -11.68
CA GLN A 33 0.58 -2.17 -12.78
C GLN A 33 1.81 -2.94 -12.32
N LEU A 34 2.63 -2.34 -11.47
CA LEU A 34 3.81 -3.00 -10.94
C LEU A 34 3.41 -4.25 -10.14
N ALA A 35 2.43 -4.12 -9.25
CA ALA A 35 1.95 -5.24 -8.45
C ALA A 35 1.39 -6.36 -9.33
N LYS A 36 0.63 -6.00 -10.35
CA LYS A 36 0.04 -6.95 -11.28
C LYS A 36 1.12 -7.75 -12.01
N HIS A 37 2.15 -7.08 -12.51
CA HIS A 37 3.23 -7.75 -13.21
C HIS A 37 4.03 -8.65 -12.28
N LEU A 38 4.34 -8.19 -11.07
CA LEU A 38 5.07 -9.00 -10.10
C LEU A 38 4.28 -10.25 -9.72
N ALA A 39 2.97 -10.12 -9.51
CA ALA A 39 2.12 -11.26 -9.21
C ALA A 39 2.07 -12.26 -10.36
N ARG A 40 2.06 -11.78 -11.60
CA ARG A 40 2.11 -12.65 -12.79
C ARG A 40 3.41 -13.42 -12.86
N LEU A 41 4.50 -12.87 -12.35
CA LEU A 41 5.78 -13.55 -12.29
C LEU A 41 5.86 -14.53 -11.11
N GLY A 42 4.81 -14.62 -10.29
CA GLY A 42 4.74 -15.56 -9.19
C GLY A 42 5.19 -15.00 -7.84
N TYR A 43 5.42 -13.70 -7.72
CA TYR A 43 5.83 -13.09 -6.45
C TYR A 43 4.62 -12.64 -5.66
N PRO A 44 4.44 -13.10 -4.40
CA PRO A 44 3.41 -12.53 -3.54
C PRO A 44 3.72 -11.07 -3.24
N VAL A 45 2.71 -10.21 -3.37
CA VAL A 45 2.86 -8.77 -3.19
C VAL A 45 1.89 -8.26 -2.15
N ASP A 46 2.38 -7.52 -1.18
CA ASP A 46 1.56 -6.76 -0.24
C ASP A 46 1.76 -5.28 -0.50
N ILE A 47 0.67 -4.55 -0.70
CA ILE A 47 0.70 -3.10 -0.91
C ILE A 47 0.22 -2.43 0.37
N PHE A 48 1.08 -1.62 0.96
CA PHE A 48 0.74 -0.83 2.15
C PHE A 48 0.30 0.56 1.72
N THR A 49 -0.92 0.92 2.10
CA THR A 49 -1.47 2.24 1.82
C THR A 49 -2.23 2.72 3.04
N ARG A 50 -2.35 4.03 3.20
CA ARG A 50 -3.04 4.59 4.36
C ARG A 50 -4.54 4.35 4.24
N ARG A 51 -5.16 3.97 5.34
CA ARG A 51 -6.61 3.80 5.42
C ARG A 51 -7.25 5.18 5.44
N ASP A 52 -7.97 5.52 4.39
CA ASP A 52 -8.59 6.83 4.22
C ASP A 52 -10.11 6.79 4.26
N SER A 53 -10.68 5.67 4.67
CA SER A 53 -12.13 5.52 4.84
C SER A 53 -12.39 4.45 5.89
N PRO A 54 -13.38 4.66 6.80
CA PRO A 54 -13.74 3.63 7.76
C PRO A 54 -14.36 2.40 7.12
N LEU A 55 -14.73 2.48 5.84
CA LEU A 55 -15.31 1.36 5.12
C LEU A 55 -14.26 0.38 4.61
N LEU A 56 -12.99 0.78 4.60
CA LEU A 56 -11.91 -0.09 4.11
C LEU A 56 -11.49 -1.08 5.19
N PRO A 57 -11.38 -2.38 4.85
CA PRO A 57 -10.87 -3.37 5.79
C PRO A 57 -9.37 -3.19 5.99
N GLU A 58 -8.84 -3.79 7.04
CA GLU A 58 -7.40 -3.78 7.27
C GLU A 58 -6.65 -4.47 6.12
N ARG A 59 -7.20 -5.57 5.64
CA ARG A 59 -6.58 -6.36 4.57
C ARG A 59 -7.63 -6.75 3.55
N ALA A 60 -7.29 -6.63 2.28
CA ALA A 60 -8.18 -7.04 1.19
C ALA A 60 -7.34 -7.60 0.03
N GLU A 61 -7.82 -8.68 -0.56
CA GLU A 61 -7.22 -9.18 -1.79
C GLU A 61 -7.71 -8.35 -2.97
N TRP A 62 -6.78 -7.74 -3.69
CA TRP A 62 -7.13 -6.92 -4.85
C TRP A 62 -7.10 -7.73 -6.14
N LEU A 63 -6.05 -8.53 -6.31
CA LEU A 63 -5.86 -9.45 -7.42
C LEU A 63 -5.28 -10.73 -6.85
N PRO A 64 -5.38 -11.89 -7.56
CA PRO A 64 -4.69 -13.08 -7.09
C PRO A 64 -3.20 -12.79 -6.87
N GLY A 65 -2.73 -13.04 -5.67
CA GLY A 65 -1.35 -12.80 -5.29
C GLY A 65 -1.03 -11.38 -4.82
N VAL A 66 -2.01 -10.47 -4.82
CA VAL A 66 -1.80 -9.08 -4.38
C VAL A 66 -2.77 -8.75 -3.26
N GLN A 67 -2.22 -8.42 -2.09
CA GLN A 67 -3.00 -7.98 -0.93
C GLN A 67 -2.84 -6.48 -0.72
N LEU A 68 -3.93 -5.80 -0.38
CA LEU A 68 -3.87 -4.42 0.07
C LEU A 68 -3.93 -4.41 1.59
N ILE A 69 -2.98 -3.72 2.21
CA ILE A 69 -2.95 -3.54 3.66
C ILE A 69 -3.22 -2.08 3.94
N HIS A 70 -4.39 -1.81 4.52
CA HIS A 70 -4.80 -0.44 4.84
C HIS A 70 -4.30 -0.09 6.23
N VAL A 71 -3.32 0.80 6.29
CA VAL A 71 -2.64 1.18 7.52
C VAL A 71 -3.40 2.32 8.19
N SER A 72 -3.78 2.12 9.46
CA SER A 72 -4.43 3.15 10.25
C SER A 72 -3.37 4.13 10.76
N ALA A 73 -3.27 5.27 10.10
CA ALA A 73 -2.35 6.35 10.45
C ALA A 73 -3.08 7.67 10.30
N GLY A 74 -3.46 8.27 11.42
CA GLY A 74 -4.33 9.44 11.44
C GLY A 74 -5.79 9.07 11.22
N PRO A 75 -6.66 10.06 11.01
CA PRO A 75 -8.09 9.82 10.83
C PRO A 75 -8.37 9.03 9.54
N ALA A 76 -9.43 8.22 9.57
CA ALA A 76 -9.82 7.41 8.41
C ALA A 76 -10.64 8.27 7.44
N THR A 77 -10.02 9.32 6.94
CA THR A 77 -10.59 10.25 5.96
C THR A 77 -9.54 10.60 4.93
N THR A 78 -9.97 11.17 3.81
CA THR A 78 -9.03 11.67 2.82
C THR A 78 -8.23 12.83 3.38
N ILE A 79 -6.91 12.76 3.25
CA ILE A 79 -6.00 13.82 3.68
C ILE A 79 -5.13 14.14 2.47
N ARG A 80 -4.91 15.43 2.20
CA ARG A 80 -4.02 15.82 1.11
C ARG A 80 -2.62 15.29 1.39
N LYS A 81 -1.91 14.89 0.34
CA LYS A 81 -0.57 14.32 0.51
C LYS A 81 0.38 15.28 1.21
N GLU A 82 0.19 16.59 1.03
CA GLU A 82 0.99 17.60 1.69
C GLU A 82 0.82 17.62 3.21
N ASP A 83 -0.29 17.07 3.69
CA ASP A 83 -0.64 17.03 5.12
C ASP A 83 -0.41 15.66 5.74
N LEU A 84 0.20 14.72 5.02
CA LEU A 84 0.40 13.36 5.51
C LEU A 84 1.64 13.21 6.41
N LEU A 85 2.61 14.11 6.30
CA LEU A 85 3.86 13.97 7.03
C LEU A 85 3.69 13.72 8.53
N PRO A 86 2.78 14.42 9.25
CA PRO A 86 2.59 14.15 10.68
C PRO A 86 2.14 12.72 11.00
N HIS A 87 1.60 12.00 10.02
CA HIS A 87 1.07 10.65 10.21
C HIS A 87 2.06 9.57 9.76
N MET A 88 3.20 9.95 9.20
CA MET A 88 4.12 8.99 8.63
C MET A 88 4.89 8.20 9.67
N GLU A 89 5.08 8.74 10.87
CA GLU A 89 5.71 8.01 11.96
C GLU A 89 4.87 6.79 12.36
N VAL A 90 3.55 7.00 12.53
CA VAL A 90 2.63 5.91 12.85
C VAL A 90 2.55 4.92 11.68
N PHE A 91 2.46 5.43 10.46
CA PHE A 91 2.42 4.59 9.27
C PHE A 91 3.66 3.68 9.23
N THR A 92 4.83 4.25 9.43
CA THR A 92 6.09 3.49 9.42
C THR A 92 6.11 2.44 10.51
N ALA A 93 5.65 2.77 11.72
CA ALA A 93 5.62 1.82 12.83
C ALA A 93 4.74 0.61 12.50
N VAL A 94 3.58 0.83 11.88
CA VAL A 94 2.68 -0.25 11.49
C VAL A 94 3.33 -1.13 10.42
N VAL A 95 3.96 -0.52 9.42
CA VAL A 95 4.65 -1.28 8.37
C VAL A 95 5.78 -2.12 8.97
N LEU A 96 6.57 -1.55 9.86
CA LEU A 96 7.65 -2.30 10.51
C LEU A 96 7.13 -3.48 11.31
N ASP A 97 5.99 -3.31 11.98
CA ASP A 97 5.37 -4.41 12.73
C ASP A 97 4.97 -5.55 11.79
N HIS A 98 4.40 -5.22 10.65
CA HIS A 98 4.08 -6.23 9.62
C HIS A 98 5.34 -6.92 9.11
N CYS A 99 6.44 -6.18 8.96
CA CYS A 99 7.71 -6.76 8.51
C CYS A 99 8.28 -7.78 9.51
N ARG A 100 8.02 -7.58 10.79
CA ARG A 100 8.43 -8.55 11.81
C ARG A 100 7.63 -9.84 11.74
N GLN A 101 6.34 -9.73 11.42
CA GLN A 101 5.44 -10.89 11.32
C GLN A 101 5.57 -11.61 9.99
N THR A 102 5.80 -10.85 8.93
CA THR A 102 5.92 -11.37 7.56
C THR A 102 7.21 -10.82 6.96
N PRO A 103 8.29 -11.61 6.93
CA PRO A 103 9.55 -11.13 6.36
C PRO A 103 9.40 -10.88 4.86
N TYR A 104 9.74 -9.67 4.44
CA TYR A 104 9.77 -9.31 3.02
C TYR A 104 11.21 -9.37 2.51
N ASP A 105 11.37 -9.84 1.28
CA ASP A 105 12.68 -9.92 0.65
C ASP A 105 13.04 -8.61 -0.04
N LEU A 106 12.02 -7.84 -0.45
CA LEU A 106 12.21 -6.54 -1.08
C LEU A 106 11.11 -5.60 -0.62
N ILE A 107 11.50 -4.38 -0.27
CA ILE A 107 10.56 -3.32 0.07
C ILE A 107 10.82 -2.17 -0.89
N HIS A 108 9.78 -1.79 -1.63
CA HIS A 108 9.87 -0.70 -2.59
C HIS A 108 8.90 0.40 -2.19
N ALA A 109 9.43 1.57 -1.89
CA ALA A 109 8.63 2.71 -1.46
C ALA A 109 8.38 3.65 -2.63
N ASN A 110 7.09 3.97 -2.84
CA ASN A 110 6.65 4.94 -3.83
C ASN A 110 6.06 6.12 -3.06
N PHE A 111 6.66 7.28 -3.19
CA PHE A 111 6.19 8.48 -2.49
C PHE A 111 6.44 9.71 -3.35
N TRP A 112 5.79 10.81 -2.95
CA TRP A 112 5.92 12.08 -3.66
C TRP A 112 7.26 12.77 -3.46
#